data_ac684e3c853ca696f630e839069c8336
#
_entry.id   ac684e3c853ca696f630e839069c8336
#
_cell.length_a   1.000
_cell.length_b   1.000
_cell.length_c   1.000
_cell.angle_alpha   90.00
_cell.angle_beta   90.00
_cell.angle_gamma   90.00
#
_symmetry.space_group_name_H-M   'P 1'
#
loop_
_entity.id
_entity.type
_entity.pdbx_description
1 polymer ?
#
loop_
_entity_poly.entity_id
_entity_poly.type
_entity_poly.pdbx_seq_one_letter_code
_entity_poly.pdbx_strand_id
1 'polypeptide(L)'
;MSGTGHASEERPVTVPRIRKMKRDGTRITMVTAYDATFARLFDDAGIDVLLVGDSLGMVVQGHDSTLPVTVDEVIYHCRAVARGTRRAHVVGDMPFLSWQVSPEQALTNAGRFLSEGGAQSVKLEGGVDAAPTIERIVHAGIPVMAHVGLTPQSVHAMGGFRVQGKSERAAARVFADAKAVADAGAYSLVLEGIPTDLAKRITDEVDIPTIGIGAGPHCDGQVLVCYDLLGLTPDLKPKFVKRYAEFFEEGLTAARRYRDEVRAGVFPSEEYAFGNVKKTDTPAPASSLTLVRDPHTGYGPRG
;
A
#
# COMPACT_ATOMS: atom_id res chain seq x y z
N MET A 1 -38.44 -2.44 7.79
CA MET A 1 -37.84 -1.36 8.57
C MET A 1 -36.37 -1.38 8.21
N SER A 2 -36.06 -0.65 7.38
CA SER A 2 -35.42 0.66 7.11
C SER A 2 -33.89 0.55 7.14
N GLY A 3 -33.32 0.43 5.93
CA GLY A 3 -31.89 0.63 5.68
C GLY A 3 -31.51 2.11 5.82
N THR A 4 -30.69 2.44 6.78
CA THR A 4 -30.05 3.77 6.95
C THR A 4 -28.58 3.69 7.33
N GLY A 5 -27.86 2.62 6.91
CA GLY A 5 -26.46 2.39 7.27
C GLY A 5 -25.42 2.57 6.15
N HIS A 6 -25.79 2.63 4.89
CA HIS A 6 -24.86 2.47 3.77
C HIS A 6 -24.36 3.78 3.10
N ALA A 7 -24.97 4.92 3.36
CA ALA A 7 -24.63 6.16 2.65
C ALA A 7 -23.34 6.86 3.14
N SER A 8 -22.78 6.47 4.29
CA SER A 8 -21.53 7.05 4.82
C SER A 8 -20.27 6.31 4.36
N GLU A 9 -20.39 5.07 3.88
CA GLU A 9 -19.27 4.21 3.46
C GLU A 9 -18.80 4.50 2.02
N GLU A 10 -19.66 5.09 1.18
CA GLU A 10 -19.34 5.35 -0.23
C GLU A 10 -18.51 6.62 -0.48
N ARG A 11 -18.30 7.49 0.54
CA ARG A 11 -17.56 8.74 0.34
C ARG A 11 -16.05 8.51 0.37
N PRO A 12 -15.29 9.13 -0.58
CA PRO A 12 -13.83 9.05 -0.58
C PRO A 12 -13.20 9.45 0.75
N VAL A 13 -12.15 8.73 1.13
CA VAL A 13 -11.33 9.06 2.29
C VAL A 13 -10.31 10.13 1.87
N THR A 14 -10.44 11.31 2.45
CA THR A 14 -9.59 12.47 2.16
C THR A 14 -8.72 12.82 3.35
N VAL A 15 -7.66 13.59 3.16
CA VAL A 15 -6.80 14.08 4.26
C VAL A 15 -7.61 14.74 5.39
N PRO A 16 -8.58 15.65 5.12
CA PRO A 16 -9.44 16.19 6.18
C PRO A 16 -10.23 15.12 6.94
N ARG A 17 -10.69 14.06 6.24
CA ARG A 17 -11.39 12.94 6.88
C ARG A 17 -10.46 12.13 7.77
N ILE A 18 -9.23 11.83 7.34
CA ILE A 18 -8.22 11.13 8.13
C ILE A 18 -7.91 11.92 9.42
N ARG A 19 -7.69 13.23 9.30
CA ARG A 19 -7.51 14.10 10.47
C ARG A 19 -8.74 14.14 11.40
N LYS A 20 -9.94 14.09 10.83
CA LYS A 20 -11.18 14.03 11.60
C LYS A 20 -11.28 12.72 12.39
N MET A 21 -10.86 11.60 11.83
CA MET A 21 -10.90 10.28 12.50
C MET A 21 -10.13 10.32 13.83
N LYS A 22 -8.93 10.94 13.86
CA LYS A 22 -8.20 11.14 15.14
C LYS A 22 -9.03 11.90 16.15
N ARG A 23 -9.61 13.06 15.76
CA ARG A 23 -10.41 13.89 16.67
C ARG A 23 -11.66 13.18 17.20
N ASP A 24 -12.25 12.31 16.39
CA ASP A 24 -13.43 11.53 16.75
C ASP A 24 -13.07 10.23 17.51
N GLY A 25 -11.79 9.90 17.68
CA GLY A 25 -11.34 8.63 18.26
C GLY A 25 -11.62 7.41 17.38
N THR A 26 -11.91 7.60 16.08
CA THR A 26 -12.12 6.51 15.13
C THR A 26 -10.77 5.94 14.67
N ARG A 27 -10.56 4.65 14.78
CA ARG A 27 -9.32 3.99 14.36
C ARG A 27 -9.18 3.98 12.84
N ILE A 28 -7.99 4.32 12.35
CA ILE A 28 -7.65 4.37 10.94
C ILE A 28 -7.07 3.01 10.52
N THR A 29 -7.63 2.42 9.49
CA THR A 29 -7.13 1.18 8.89
C THR A 29 -6.28 1.50 7.67
N MET A 30 -5.05 0.95 7.63
CA MET A 30 -4.14 1.13 6.51
C MET A 30 -3.51 -0.21 6.14
N VAL A 31 -3.33 -0.45 4.85
CA VAL A 31 -2.65 -1.64 4.33
C VAL A 31 -1.87 -1.27 3.08
N THR A 32 -0.77 -1.97 2.79
CA THR A 32 -0.09 -1.78 1.51
C THR A 32 -0.88 -2.44 0.37
N ALA A 33 -0.78 -1.88 -0.84
CA ALA A 33 -1.31 -2.49 -2.05
C ALA A 33 -0.37 -2.19 -3.22
N TYR A 34 -0.25 -3.11 -4.18
CA TYR A 34 0.72 -2.97 -5.26
C TYR A 34 0.11 -3.19 -6.65
N ASP A 35 -1.15 -3.59 -6.74
CA ASP A 35 -1.89 -3.79 -7.99
C ASP A 35 -3.39 -3.48 -7.84
N ALA A 36 -4.09 -3.46 -8.98
CA ALA A 36 -5.51 -3.10 -9.02
C ALA A 36 -6.43 -4.14 -8.35
N THR A 37 -6.04 -5.42 -8.34
CA THR A 37 -6.87 -6.50 -7.77
C THR A 37 -6.87 -6.43 -6.25
N PHE A 38 -5.67 -6.36 -5.64
CA PHE A 38 -5.55 -6.18 -4.19
C PHE A 38 -6.08 -4.82 -3.74
N ALA A 39 -5.86 -3.75 -4.53
CA ALA A 39 -6.43 -2.44 -4.21
C ALA A 39 -7.95 -2.50 -4.12
N ARG A 40 -8.61 -3.12 -5.11
CA ARG A 40 -10.06 -3.31 -5.11
C ARG A 40 -10.53 -4.16 -3.93
N LEU A 41 -9.83 -5.26 -3.62
CA LEU A 41 -10.16 -6.14 -2.50
C LEU A 41 -10.18 -5.35 -1.18
N PHE A 42 -9.15 -4.54 -0.94
CA PHE A 42 -9.05 -3.76 0.31
C PHE A 42 -10.01 -2.57 0.32
N ASP A 43 -10.25 -1.94 -0.82
CA ASP A 43 -11.24 -0.86 -0.94
C ASP A 43 -12.66 -1.36 -0.68
N ASP A 44 -13.04 -2.51 -1.28
CA ASP A 44 -14.34 -3.17 -1.05
C ASP A 44 -14.44 -3.70 0.40
N ALA A 45 -13.33 -4.05 1.05
CA ALA A 45 -13.27 -4.41 2.48
C ALA A 45 -13.41 -3.21 3.42
N GLY A 46 -13.41 -1.98 2.92
CA GLY A 46 -13.57 -0.77 3.71
C GLY A 46 -12.28 -0.24 4.36
N ILE A 47 -11.10 -0.66 3.90
CA ILE A 47 -9.82 -0.09 4.36
C ILE A 47 -9.75 1.40 4.03
N ASP A 48 -9.28 2.23 4.96
CA ASP A 48 -9.30 3.69 4.81
C ASP A 48 -8.16 4.22 3.96
N VAL A 49 -6.97 3.61 4.06
CA VAL A 49 -5.74 4.08 3.39
C VAL A 49 -5.02 2.92 2.72
N LEU A 50 -4.66 3.08 1.45
CA LEU A 50 -3.83 2.16 0.69
C LEU A 50 -2.45 2.78 0.46
N LEU A 51 -1.39 2.12 0.93
CA LEU A 51 -0.02 2.54 0.74
C LEU A 51 0.63 1.76 -0.41
N VAL A 52 1.11 2.47 -1.40
CA VAL A 52 2.01 1.90 -2.40
C VAL A 52 3.44 2.08 -1.87
N GLY A 53 3.86 1.14 -1.01
CA GLY A 53 5.11 1.21 -0.28
C GLY A 53 6.32 0.78 -1.11
N ASP A 54 7.50 1.34 -0.83
CA ASP A 54 8.77 0.86 -1.38
C ASP A 54 9.12 -0.58 -0.92
N SER A 55 8.39 -1.10 0.07
CA SER A 55 8.36 -2.52 0.44
C SER A 55 8.00 -3.44 -0.75
N LEU A 56 7.44 -2.89 -1.86
CA LEU A 56 7.28 -3.62 -3.12
C LEU A 56 8.59 -4.26 -3.60
N GLY A 57 9.73 -3.62 -3.33
CA GLY A 57 11.04 -4.17 -3.66
C GLY A 57 11.26 -5.53 -3.04
N MET A 58 10.84 -5.71 -1.80
CA MET A 58 11.01 -6.98 -1.08
C MET A 58 9.92 -7.99 -1.41
N VAL A 59 8.64 -7.60 -1.37
CA VAL A 59 7.52 -8.55 -1.44
C VAL A 59 7.01 -8.80 -2.86
N VAL A 60 7.28 -7.92 -3.83
CA VAL A 60 6.87 -8.07 -5.23
C VAL A 60 8.07 -8.36 -6.13
N GLN A 61 9.18 -7.63 -5.98
CA GLN A 61 10.35 -7.74 -6.84
C GLN A 61 11.37 -8.78 -6.33
N GLY A 62 11.30 -9.20 -5.05
CA GLY A 62 12.16 -10.22 -4.46
C GLY A 62 13.56 -9.71 -4.08
N HIS A 63 13.73 -8.40 -3.85
CA HIS A 63 14.97 -7.83 -3.32
C HIS A 63 15.11 -8.06 -1.82
N ASP A 64 16.34 -8.04 -1.31
CA ASP A 64 16.64 -8.16 0.13
C ASP A 64 16.35 -6.87 0.92
N SER A 65 16.10 -5.76 0.23
CA SER A 65 15.83 -4.45 0.83
C SER A 65 14.95 -3.58 -0.09
N THR A 66 14.50 -2.43 0.44
CA THR A 66 13.72 -1.45 -0.34
C THR A 66 14.61 -0.52 -1.18
N LEU A 67 15.93 -0.52 -0.98
CA LEU A 67 16.86 0.44 -1.58
C LEU A 67 16.94 0.44 -3.12
N PRO A 68 16.77 -0.71 -3.82
CA PRO A 68 16.80 -0.72 -5.29
C PRO A 68 15.59 -0.10 -5.97
N VAL A 69 14.48 0.12 -5.22
CA VAL A 69 13.22 0.61 -5.80
C VAL A 69 13.36 2.03 -6.31
N THR A 70 12.89 2.25 -7.53
CA THR A 70 12.91 3.55 -8.20
C THR A 70 11.59 4.31 -8.10
N VAL A 71 11.62 5.62 -8.32
CA VAL A 71 10.41 6.46 -8.41
C VAL A 71 9.45 5.96 -9.49
N ASP A 72 9.98 5.58 -10.66
CA ASP A 72 9.18 5.12 -11.78
C ASP A 72 8.43 3.82 -11.49
N GLU A 73 9.06 2.91 -10.77
CA GLU A 73 8.42 1.66 -10.33
C GLU A 73 7.29 1.94 -9.33
N VAL A 74 7.52 2.78 -8.31
CA VAL A 74 6.43 3.10 -7.38
C VAL A 74 5.29 3.82 -8.10
N ILE A 75 5.57 4.76 -9.02
CA ILE A 75 4.55 5.43 -9.84
C ILE A 75 3.79 4.42 -10.70
N TYR A 76 4.47 3.41 -11.29
CA TYR A 76 3.82 2.34 -12.04
C TYR A 76 2.78 1.61 -11.17
N HIS A 77 3.18 1.21 -9.96
CA HIS A 77 2.29 0.54 -9.01
C HIS A 77 1.17 1.47 -8.50
N CYS A 78 1.46 2.76 -8.24
CA CYS A 78 0.45 3.75 -7.88
C CYS A 78 -0.67 3.85 -8.93
N ARG A 79 -0.32 3.87 -10.23
CA ARG A 79 -1.31 3.87 -11.33
C ARG A 79 -2.21 2.63 -11.29
N ALA A 80 -1.66 1.48 -10.99
CA ALA A 80 -2.45 0.25 -10.87
C ALA A 80 -3.39 0.29 -9.68
N VAL A 81 -2.88 0.67 -8.50
CA VAL A 81 -3.67 0.80 -7.26
C VAL A 81 -4.76 1.86 -7.41
N ALA A 82 -4.45 3.04 -7.95
CA ALA A 82 -5.44 4.11 -8.15
C ALA A 82 -6.62 3.67 -9.03
N ARG A 83 -6.36 2.85 -10.08
CA ARG A 83 -7.43 2.29 -10.93
C ARG A 83 -8.31 1.27 -10.22
N GLY A 84 -7.77 0.57 -9.22
CA GLY A 84 -8.51 -0.40 -8.39
C GLY A 84 -9.31 0.23 -7.25
N THR A 85 -9.04 1.50 -6.93
CA THR A 85 -9.54 2.19 -5.73
C THR A 85 -10.65 3.17 -6.08
N ARG A 86 -11.71 3.21 -5.28
CA ARG A 86 -12.82 4.17 -5.41
C ARG A 86 -12.98 5.04 -4.17
N ARG A 87 -12.74 4.49 -2.99
CA ARG A 87 -12.99 5.12 -1.69
C ARG A 87 -11.72 5.41 -0.89
N ALA A 88 -10.83 4.43 -0.77
CA ALA A 88 -9.64 4.54 0.07
C ALA A 88 -8.69 5.64 -0.41
N HIS A 89 -7.98 6.25 0.55
CA HIS A 89 -6.95 7.24 0.26
C HIS A 89 -5.65 6.56 -0.20
N VAL A 90 -5.19 6.87 -1.39
CA VAL A 90 -3.96 6.28 -1.96
C VAL A 90 -2.75 7.14 -1.62
N VAL A 91 -1.76 6.54 -0.97
CA VAL A 91 -0.47 7.15 -0.59
C VAL A 91 0.65 6.51 -1.42
N GLY A 92 1.45 7.31 -2.11
CA GLY A 92 2.65 6.84 -2.80
C GLY A 92 3.89 7.04 -1.93
N ASP A 93 4.68 6.01 -1.76
CA ASP A 93 5.92 6.04 -0.97
C ASP A 93 7.09 6.56 -1.79
N MET A 94 7.76 7.59 -1.30
CA MET A 94 8.94 8.14 -1.97
C MET A 94 10.17 7.25 -1.65
N PRO A 95 10.73 6.52 -2.64
CA PRO A 95 11.80 5.57 -2.38
C PRO A 95 13.13 6.26 -2.07
N PHE A 96 14.13 5.46 -1.68
CA PHE A 96 15.47 5.94 -1.32
C PHE A 96 16.05 6.84 -2.40
N LEU A 97 16.69 7.94 -2.00
CA LEU A 97 17.28 9.01 -2.83
C LEU A 97 16.30 9.78 -3.72
N SER A 98 14.99 9.57 -3.58
CA SER A 98 14.00 10.36 -4.33
C SER A 98 13.67 11.70 -3.66
N TRP A 99 14.02 11.89 -2.39
CA TRP A 99 13.69 13.07 -1.59
C TRP A 99 14.89 13.61 -0.77
N GLN A 100 15.97 12.81 -0.59
CA GLN A 100 17.11 13.16 0.27
C GLN A 100 18.12 14.12 -0.38
N VAL A 101 18.13 14.22 -1.70
CA VAL A 101 19.16 14.98 -2.44
C VAL A 101 18.92 16.49 -2.30
N SER A 102 17.69 16.94 -2.52
CA SER A 102 17.29 18.34 -2.28
C SER A 102 15.77 18.46 -2.14
N PRO A 103 15.25 19.52 -1.46
CA PRO A 103 13.82 19.79 -1.39
C PRO A 103 13.16 20.00 -2.76
N GLU A 104 13.87 20.56 -3.74
CA GLU A 104 13.37 20.78 -5.11
C GLU A 104 13.21 19.47 -5.86
N GLN A 105 14.18 18.55 -5.75
CA GLN A 105 14.07 17.22 -6.33
C GLN A 105 12.91 16.45 -5.66
N ALA A 106 12.82 16.51 -4.34
CA ALA A 106 11.74 15.89 -3.58
C ALA A 106 10.36 16.40 -4.04
N LEU A 107 10.22 17.74 -4.20
CA LEU A 107 8.99 18.36 -4.70
C LEU A 107 8.66 17.88 -6.12
N THR A 108 9.66 17.84 -7.01
CA THR A 108 9.46 17.35 -8.38
C THR A 108 8.98 15.91 -8.40
N ASN A 109 9.63 15.03 -7.64
CA ASN A 109 9.23 13.64 -7.54
C ASN A 109 7.84 13.49 -6.89
N ALA A 110 7.57 14.19 -5.77
CA ALA A 110 6.25 14.17 -5.13
C ALA A 110 5.14 14.60 -6.10
N GLY A 111 5.38 15.62 -6.91
CA GLY A 111 4.43 16.03 -7.97
C GLY A 111 4.13 14.92 -8.97
N ARG A 112 5.13 14.14 -9.38
CA ARG A 112 4.97 12.99 -10.27
C ARG A 112 4.09 11.89 -9.68
N PHE A 113 4.18 11.63 -8.39
CA PHE A 113 3.29 10.66 -7.72
C PHE A 113 1.82 11.02 -7.85
N LEU A 114 1.48 12.32 -7.79
CA LEU A 114 0.11 12.78 -7.95
C LEU A 114 -0.30 12.81 -9.43
N SER A 115 0.51 13.48 -10.28
CA SER A 115 0.16 13.74 -11.66
C SER A 115 0.25 12.52 -12.58
N GLU A 116 1.23 11.64 -12.36
CA GLU A 116 1.45 10.44 -13.15
C GLU A 116 0.93 9.17 -12.45
N GLY A 117 1.09 9.10 -11.10
CA GLY A 117 0.75 7.94 -10.30
C GLY A 117 -0.72 7.87 -9.89
N GLY A 118 -1.41 9.02 -9.83
CA GLY A 118 -2.77 9.10 -9.30
C GLY A 118 -2.86 8.93 -7.78
N ALA A 119 -1.72 9.02 -7.06
CA ALA A 119 -1.71 9.09 -5.61
C ALA A 119 -2.31 10.42 -5.12
N GLN A 120 -2.91 10.41 -3.93
CA GLN A 120 -3.53 11.60 -3.34
C GLN A 120 -2.62 12.28 -2.30
N SER A 121 -1.57 11.60 -1.89
CA SER A 121 -0.51 12.10 -1.01
C SER A 121 0.75 11.27 -1.20
N VAL A 122 1.86 11.75 -0.65
CA VAL A 122 3.12 11.01 -0.63
C VAL A 122 3.52 10.64 0.80
N LYS A 123 4.29 9.55 0.97
CA LYS A 123 4.98 9.24 2.21
C LYS A 123 6.50 9.41 2.02
N LEU A 124 7.19 9.87 3.05
CA LEU A 124 8.65 9.86 3.11
C LEU A 124 9.14 9.59 4.53
N GLU A 125 10.32 8.99 4.64
CA GLU A 125 10.96 8.64 5.89
C GLU A 125 11.84 9.79 6.41
N GLY A 126 12.01 9.86 7.73
CA GLY A 126 12.92 10.80 8.38
C GLY A 126 12.23 11.74 9.33
N GLY A 127 13.03 12.36 10.19
CA GLY A 127 12.58 13.22 11.27
C GLY A 127 13.02 14.68 11.07
N VAL A 128 13.76 15.23 12.03
CA VAL A 128 14.25 16.63 12.03
C VAL A 128 14.93 16.98 10.70
N ASP A 129 15.77 16.09 10.18
CA ASP A 129 16.52 16.35 8.94
C ASP A 129 15.62 16.37 7.68
N ALA A 130 14.46 15.70 7.74
CA ALA A 130 13.46 15.67 6.64
C ALA A 130 12.46 16.82 6.72
N ALA A 131 12.32 17.48 7.87
CA ALA A 131 11.32 18.52 8.10
C ALA A 131 11.35 19.66 7.05
N PRO A 132 12.48 20.21 6.62
CA PRO A 132 12.52 21.25 5.58
C PRO A 132 12.00 20.75 4.22
N THR A 133 12.26 19.48 3.88
CA THR A 133 11.77 18.85 2.66
C THR A 133 10.24 18.66 2.73
N ILE A 134 9.73 18.20 3.88
CA ILE A 134 8.29 18.06 4.12
C ILE A 134 7.60 19.42 3.98
N GLU A 135 8.09 20.45 4.65
CA GLU A 135 7.56 21.81 4.58
C GLU A 135 7.50 22.31 3.13
N ARG A 136 8.56 22.10 2.37
CA ARG A 136 8.64 22.51 0.95
C ARG A 136 7.58 21.83 0.08
N ILE A 137 7.34 20.53 0.28
CA ILE A 137 6.33 19.75 -0.43
C ILE A 137 4.92 20.19 -0.02
N VAL A 138 4.67 20.36 1.28
CA VAL A 138 3.39 20.78 1.83
C VAL A 138 3.00 22.18 1.36
N HIS A 139 3.94 23.12 1.32
CA HIS A 139 3.70 24.48 0.82
C HIS A 139 3.34 24.53 -0.67
N ALA A 140 3.69 23.50 -1.43
CA ALA A 140 3.25 23.37 -2.83
C ALA A 140 1.85 22.74 -2.97
N GLY A 141 1.17 22.43 -1.85
CA GLY A 141 -0.17 21.85 -1.85
C GLY A 141 -0.21 20.32 -1.93
N ILE A 142 0.93 19.65 -1.81
CA ILE A 142 1.01 18.18 -1.82
C ILE A 142 0.96 17.65 -0.37
N PRO A 143 -0.04 16.85 0.02
CA PRO A 143 -0.11 16.30 1.37
C PRO A 143 1.01 15.27 1.62
N VAL A 144 1.65 15.35 2.78
CA VAL A 144 2.74 14.45 3.18
C VAL A 144 2.35 13.64 4.41
N MET A 145 2.50 12.32 4.33
CA MET A 145 2.55 11.40 5.46
C MET A 145 4.02 11.20 5.84
N ALA A 146 4.41 11.56 7.05
CA ALA A 146 5.76 11.34 7.53
C ALA A 146 5.94 9.93 8.10
N HIS A 147 7.21 9.50 8.27
CA HIS A 147 7.53 8.20 8.85
C HIS A 147 8.79 8.30 9.72
N VAL A 148 8.68 7.96 11.01
CA VAL A 148 9.79 7.96 11.97
C VAL A 148 9.88 6.65 12.75
N GLY A 149 10.98 6.46 13.43
CA GLY A 149 11.32 5.24 14.16
C GLY A 149 12.27 4.36 13.36
N LEU A 150 11.91 3.11 13.10
CA LEU A 150 12.61 2.29 12.13
C LEU A 150 12.27 2.80 10.73
N THR A 151 13.28 3.22 9.99
CA THR A 151 13.17 3.68 8.60
C THR A 151 13.93 2.70 7.70
N PRO A 152 13.23 1.82 6.96
CA PRO A 152 13.84 0.79 6.11
C PRO A 152 14.87 1.31 5.12
N GLN A 153 14.70 2.53 4.60
CA GLN A 153 15.67 3.17 3.71
C GLN A 153 17.02 3.47 4.41
N SER A 154 17.03 3.54 5.73
CA SER A 154 18.23 3.77 6.55
C SER A 154 18.79 2.47 7.17
N VAL A 155 18.37 1.29 6.69
CA VAL A 155 18.68 -0.02 7.28
C VAL A 155 20.17 -0.27 7.50
N HIS A 156 21.03 0.18 6.59
CA HIS A 156 22.49 0.05 6.73
C HIS A 156 23.05 0.94 7.84
N ALA A 157 22.59 2.18 7.95
CA ALA A 157 23.00 3.10 9.02
C ALA A 157 22.51 2.62 10.40
N MET A 158 21.34 1.95 10.45
CA MET A 158 20.77 1.40 11.68
C MET A 158 21.34 0.03 12.07
N GLY A 159 22.12 -0.61 11.19
CA GLY A 159 22.69 -1.94 11.42
C GLY A 159 21.62 -3.05 11.41
N GLY A 160 20.61 -2.92 10.54
CA GLY A 160 19.50 -3.86 10.33
C GLY A 160 18.15 -3.37 10.84
N PHE A 161 17.14 -4.19 10.68
CA PHE A 161 15.75 -3.93 11.14
C PHE A 161 15.65 -4.07 12.66
N ARG A 162 15.96 -3.00 13.40
CA ARG A 162 15.99 -2.99 14.86
C ARG A 162 14.99 -1.98 15.43
N VAL A 163 14.36 -2.35 16.56
CA VAL A 163 13.49 -1.44 17.32
C VAL A 163 14.29 -0.20 17.73
N GLN A 164 13.78 0.97 17.37
CA GLN A 164 14.34 2.28 17.67
C GLN A 164 13.78 2.85 18.99
N GLY A 165 14.47 3.80 19.62
CA GLY A 165 13.94 4.46 20.82
C GLY A 165 14.00 3.63 22.11
N LYS A 166 14.86 2.61 22.21
CA LYS A 166 14.96 1.75 23.42
C LYS A 166 15.65 2.41 24.63
N SER A 167 16.50 3.40 24.43
CA SER A 167 17.11 4.18 25.52
C SER A 167 16.45 5.55 25.63
N GLU A 168 16.54 6.20 26.77
CA GLU A 168 15.98 7.56 26.97
C GLU A 168 16.49 8.54 25.90
N ARG A 169 17.77 8.54 25.59
CA ARG A 169 18.36 9.38 24.54
C ARG A 169 17.78 9.07 23.16
N ALA A 170 17.65 7.80 22.82
CA ALA A 170 17.09 7.37 21.54
C ALA A 170 15.56 7.67 21.47
N ALA A 171 14.83 7.51 22.57
CA ALA A 171 13.43 7.86 22.67
C ALA A 171 13.20 9.36 22.50
N ALA A 172 14.05 10.19 23.15
CA ALA A 172 14.00 11.64 23.00
C ALA A 172 14.24 12.10 21.56
N ARG A 173 15.14 11.42 20.82
CA ARG A 173 15.38 11.69 19.39
C ARG A 173 14.17 11.36 18.55
N VAL A 174 13.59 10.17 18.67
CA VAL A 174 12.38 9.77 17.91
C VAL A 174 11.20 10.69 18.24
N PHE A 175 11.08 11.13 19.49
CA PHE A 175 10.06 12.09 19.89
C PHE A 175 10.26 13.46 19.21
N ALA A 176 11.50 13.95 19.18
CA ALA A 176 11.84 15.20 18.49
C ALA A 176 11.62 15.10 16.98
N ASP A 177 11.95 13.95 16.38
CA ASP A 177 11.69 13.65 14.98
C ASP A 177 10.19 13.72 14.66
N ALA A 178 9.37 13.08 15.48
CA ALA A 178 7.91 13.07 15.33
C ALA A 178 7.32 14.49 15.41
N LYS A 179 7.79 15.29 16.36
CA LYS A 179 7.36 16.68 16.51
C LYS A 179 7.76 17.53 15.32
N ALA A 180 9.01 17.44 14.89
CA ALA A 180 9.52 18.23 13.77
C ALA A 180 8.73 18.00 12.47
N VAL A 181 8.38 16.75 12.16
CA VAL A 181 7.61 16.46 10.94
C VAL A 181 6.15 16.89 11.06
N ALA A 182 5.57 16.85 12.26
CA ALA A 182 4.23 17.38 12.49
C ALA A 182 4.21 18.92 12.33
N ASP A 183 5.18 19.61 12.91
CA ASP A 183 5.36 21.07 12.83
C ASP A 183 5.64 21.52 11.37
N ALA A 184 6.32 20.68 10.56
CA ALA A 184 6.54 20.89 9.13
C ALA A 184 5.27 20.73 8.27
N GLY A 185 4.14 20.37 8.87
CA GLY A 185 2.85 20.31 8.19
C GLY A 185 2.45 18.94 7.64
N ALA A 186 3.14 17.86 8.01
CA ALA A 186 2.68 16.51 7.69
C ALA A 186 1.23 16.33 8.15
N TYR A 187 0.40 15.62 7.35
CA TYR A 187 -0.99 15.38 7.73
C TYR A 187 -1.18 14.15 8.59
N SER A 188 -0.24 13.23 8.58
CA SER A 188 -0.22 11.98 9.34
C SER A 188 1.22 11.50 9.54
N LEU A 189 1.44 10.60 10.49
CA LEU A 189 2.76 10.11 10.88
C LEU A 189 2.75 8.60 11.09
N VAL A 190 3.58 7.88 10.36
CA VAL A 190 3.86 6.46 10.62
C VAL A 190 4.89 6.35 11.74
N LEU A 191 4.59 5.49 12.73
CA LEU A 191 5.48 5.13 13.83
C LEU A 191 5.86 3.64 13.67
N GLU A 192 7.09 3.38 13.25
CA GLU A 192 7.52 2.00 13.01
C GLU A 192 8.57 1.53 14.02
N GLY A 193 8.35 0.31 14.55
CA GLY A 193 9.35 -0.42 15.32
C GLY A 193 9.88 0.36 16.53
N ILE A 194 9.00 0.96 17.33
CA ILE A 194 9.34 1.73 18.54
C ILE A 194 8.62 1.15 19.77
N PRO A 195 9.12 1.42 21.00
CA PRO A 195 8.44 1.02 22.23
C PRO A 195 7.00 1.59 22.33
N THR A 196 6.11 0.78 22.87
CA THR A 196 4.67 1.10 22.99
C THR A 196 4.38 2.37 23.80
N ASP A 197 5.12 2.60 24.87
CA ASP A 197 5.00 3.79 25.71
C ASP A 197 5.49 5.05 24.98
N LEU A 198 6.55 4.95 24.19
CA LEU A 198 7.02 6.04 23.33
C LEU A 198 5.98 6.38 22.26
N ALA A 199 5.42 5.36 21.59
CA ALA A 199 4.36 5.56 20.61
C ALA A 199 3.14 6.26 21.22
N LYS A 200 2.73 5.86 22.44
CA LYS A 200 1.66 6.53 23.17
C LYS A 200 1.96 8.00 23.43
N ARG A 201 3.15 8.30 23.96
CA ARG A 201 3.57 9.69 24.24
C ARG A 201 3.57 10.56 22.99
N ILE A 202 4.07 10.02 21.85
CA ILE A 202 4.05 10.73 20.57
C ILE A 202 2.60 10.97 20.13
N THR A 203 1.74 9.95 20.18
CA THR A 203 0.34 10.04 19.75
C THR A 203 -0.45 11.07 20.56
N ASP A 204 -0.18 11.17 21.87
CA ASP A 204 -0.81 12.13 22.77
C ASP A 204 -0.30 13.59 22.52
N GLU A 205 0.94 13.75 22.04
CA GLU A 205 1.57 15.05 21.83
C GLU A 205 1.25 15.69 20.47
N VAL A 206 1.19 14.89 19.39
CA VAL A 206 1.02 15.45 18.06
C VAL A 206 -0.46 15.56 17.68
N ASP A 207 -0.85 16.65 17.02
CA ASP A 207 -2.23 16.87 16.56
C ASP A 207 -2.61 16.06 15.31
N ILE A 208 -1.61 15.51 14.62
CA ILE A 208 -1.81 14.71 13.42
C ILE A 208 -2.04 13.23 13.74
N PRO A 209 -2.83 12.48 12.94
CA PRO A 209 -3.03 11.05 13.13
C PRO A 209 -1.72 10.27 13.10
N THR A 210 -1.54 9.35 14.05
CA THR A 210 -0.42 8.40 14.09
C THR A 210 -0.85 7.02 13.61
N ILE A 211 -0.04 6.39 12.75
CA ILE A 211 -0.27 5.05 12.21
C ILE A 211 0.86 4.14 12.67
N GLY A 212 0.54 3.13 13.46
CA GLY A 212 1.53 2.22 14.04
C GLY A 212 1.82 1.00 13.17
N ILE A 213 3.10 0.59 13.14
CA ILE A 213 3.54 -0.73 12.71
C ILE A 213 4.67 -1.18 13.63
N GLY A 214 4.43 -2.23 14.43
CA GLY A 214 5.38 -2.61 15.47
C GLY A 214 5.58 -1.54 16.57
N ALA A 215 4.58 -0.67 16.78
CA ALA A 215 4.59 0.41 17.76
C ALA A 215 3.54 0.25 18.88
N GLY A 216 2.87 -0.89 18.92
CA GLY A 216 1.82 -1.19 19.92
C GLY A 216 0.45 -0.58 19.60
N PRO A 217 -0.52 -0.66 20.54
CA PRO A 217 -1.94 -0.40 20.25
C PRO A 217 -2.37 1.06 20.39
N HIS A 218 -1.48 1.96 20.79
CA HIS A 218 -1.87 3.32 21.21
C HIS A 218 -1.91 4.36 20.08
N CYS A 219 -1.42 4.01 18.88
CA CYS A 219 -1.56 4.88 17.70
C CYS A 219 -3.02 5.03 17.26
N ASP A 220 -3.34 6.11 16.53
CA ASP A 220 -4.69 6.37 16.01
C ASP A 220 -5.11 5.37 14.94
N GLY A 221 -4.16 4.73 14.27
CA GLY A 221 -4.38 3.68 13.28
C GLY A 221 -3.26 2.65 13.27
N GLN A 222 -3.38 1.65 12.38
CA GLN A 222 -2.38 0.60 12.17
C GLN A 222 -2.19 0.33 10.68
N VAL A 223 -0.96 0.00 10.28
CA VAL A 223 -0.63 -0.47 8.94
C VAL A 223 0.03 -1.85 8.99
N LEU A 224 -0.30 -2.69 8.02
CA LEU A 224 0.43 -3.94 7.73
C LEU A 224 0.76 -4.01 6.24
N VAL A 225 1.87 -4.68 5.92
CA VAL A 225 2.15 -5.11 4.55
C VAL A 225 1.11 -6.17 4.16
N CYS A 226 0.46 -6.03 3.00
CA CYS A 226 -0.64 -6.92 2.61
C CYS A 226 -0.20 -8.38 2.48
N TYR A 227 1.03 -8.64 2.06
CA TYR A 227 1.60 -9.98 1.99
C TYR A 227 1.73 -10.62 3.38
N ASP A 228 2.06 -9.82 4.40
CA ASP A 228 2.11 -10.29 5.78
C ASP A 228 0.71 -10.51 6.34
N LEU A 229 -0.21 -9.57 6.09
CA LEU A 229 -1.61 -9.66 6.52
C LEU A 229 -2.29 -10.91 5.98
N LEU A 230 -2.03 -11.26 4.70
CA LEU A 230 -2.66 -12.38 4.00
C LEU A 230 -1.84 -13.68 4.07
N GLY A 231 -0.68 -13.67 4.72
CA GLY A 231 0.15 -14.88 4.85
C GLY A 231 0.77 -15.34 3.53
N LEU A 232 1.16 -14.40 2.65
CA LEU A 232 1.84 -14.69 1.38
C LEU A 232 3.37 -14.81 1.54
N THR A 233 3.95 -14.40 2.67
CA THR A 233 5.37 -14.52 3.02
C THR A 233 5.57 -15.65 4.04
N PRO A 234 5.81 -16.91 3.62
CA PRO A 234 5.82 -18.06 4.54
C PRO A 234 6.95 -17.97 5.58
N ASP A 235 8.13 -17.52 5.17
CA ASP A 235 9.35 -17.56 5.97
C ASP A 235 9.53 -16.37 6.90
N LEU A 236 8.73 -15.31 6.77
CA LEU A 236 8.84 -14.08 7.56
C LEU A 236 7.66 -13.93 8.52
N LYS A 237 7.93 -14.00 9.83
CA LYS A 237 6.92 -13.77 10.89
C LYS A 237 7.43 -12.76 11.93
N PRO A 238 7.47 -11.46 11.62
CA PRO A 238 7.82 -10.46 12.62
C PRO A 238 6.83 -10.52 13.80
N LYS A 239 7.31 -10.27 15.01
CA LYS A 239 6.50 -10.36 16.25
C LYS A 239 5.21 -9.50 16.20
N PHE A 240 5.24 -8.40 15.48
CA PHE A 240 4.11 -7.45 15.39
C PHE A 240 3.09 -7.83 14.30
N VAL A 241 3.39 -8.82 13.45
CA VAL A 241 2.50 -9.25 12.38
C VAL A 241 1.51 -10.28 12.91
N LYS A 242 0.23 -9.97 12.77
CA LYS A 242 -0.87 -10.93 12.88
C LYS A 242 -1.33 -11.28 11.47
N ARG A 243 -1.22 -12.54 11.09
CA ARG A 243 -1.81 -13.05 9.85
C ARG A 243 -3.31 -13.24 10.02
N TYR A 244 -4.08 -12.85 9.03
CA TYR A 244 -5.53 -13.01 8.97
C TYR A 244 -5.96 -14.07 7.95
N ALA A 245 -5.02 -14.52 7.10
CA ALA A 245 -5.19 -15.61 6.15
C ALA A 245 -3.84 -16.35 5.95
N GLU A 246 -3.86 -17.50 5.26
CA GLU A 246 -2.68 -18.30 4.92
C GLU A 246 -2.64 -18.57 3.39
N PHE A 247 -2.70 -17.49 2.60
CA PHE A 247 -2.85 -17.57 1.14
C PHE A 247 -1.70 -18.29 0.45
N PHE A 248 -0.50 -18.29 1.01
CA PHE A 248 0.61 -19.06 0.43
C PHE A 248 0.30 -20.57 0.43
N GLU A 249 -0.16 -21.12 1.54
CA GLU A 249 -0.48 -22.55 1.67
C GLU A 249 -1.71 -22.94 0.83
N GLU A 250 -2.72 -22.08 0.82
CA GLU A 250 -3.92 -22.27 0.02
C GLU A 250 -3.57 -22.23 -1.49
N GLY A 251 -2.78 -21.25 -1.90
CA GLY A 251 -2.30 -21.11 -3.28
C GLY A 251 -1.42 -22.30 -3.72
N LEU A 252 -0.50 -22.73 -2.84
CA LEU A 252 0.35 -23.89 -3.10
C LEU A 252 -0.49 -25.17 -3.27
N THR A 253 -1.50 -25.35 -2.45
CA THR A 253 -2.43 -26.51 -2.54
C THR A 253 -3.23 -26.45 -3.85
N ALA A 254 -3.78 -25.30 -4.20
CA ALA A 254 -4.53 -25.10 -5.45
C ALA A 254 -3.64 -25.35 -6.68
N ALA A 255 -2.42 -24.82 -6.69
CA ALA A 255 -1.48 -25.01 -7.80
C ALA A 255 -1.07 -26.48 -7.96
N ARG A 256 -0.85 -27.21 -6.86
CA ARG A 256 -0.55 -28.64 -6.89
C ARG A 256 -1.72 -29.44 -7.46
N ARG A 257 -2.94 -29.16 -7.01
CA ARG A 257 -4.16 -29.82 -7.52
C ARG A 257 -4.35 -29.55 -9.01
N TYR A 258 -4.23 -28.32 -9.47
CA TYR A 258 -4.29 -27.97 -10.89
C TYR A 258 -3.26 -28.75 -11.71
N ARG A 259 -1.98 -28.77 -11.26
CA ARG A 259 -0.91 -29.53 -11.91
C ARG A 259 -1.27 -31.02 -12.06
N ASP A 260 -1.78 -31.61 -10.99
CA ASP A 260 -2.05 -33.07 -10.96
C ASP A 260 -3.26 -33.42 -11.83
N GLU A 261 -4.32 -32.62 -11.84
CA GLU A 261 -5.48 -32.76 -12.71
C GLU A 261 -5.12 -32.62 -14.21
N VAL A 262 -4.25 -31.65 -14.56
CA VAL A 262 -3.75 -31.49 -15.93
C VAL A 262 -2.92 -32.71 -16.36
N ARG A 263 -2.01 -33.19 -15.49
CA ARG A 263 -1.18 -34.36 -15.79
C ARG A 263 -1.96 -35.66 -15.92
N ALA A 264 -3.06 -35.77 -15.17
CA ALA A 264 -3.96 -36.94 -15.25
C ALA A 264 -5.00 -36.82 -16.37
N GLY A 265 -5.04 -35.74 -17.13
CA GLY A 265 -6.05 -35.49 -18.17
C GLY A 265 -7.47 -35.30 -17.65
N VAL A 266 -7.61 -34.92 -16.36
CA VAL A 266 -8.89 -34.63 -15.72
C VAL A 266 -9.34 -33.18 -16.02
N PHE A 267 -8.37 -32.26 -16.12
CA PHE A 267 -8.61 -30.88 -16.53
C PHE A 267 -7.93 -30.59 -17.87
N PRO A 268 -8.61 -29.88 -18.83
CA PRO A 268 -10.01 -29.50 -18.78
C PRO A 268 -10.96 -30.67 -19.04
N SER A 269 -12.12 -30.70 -18.33
CA SER A 269 -13.23 -31.56 -18.70
C SER A 269 -14.12 -30.88 -19.78
N GLU A 270 -15.11 -31.60 -20.31
CA GLU A 270 -16.05 -31.03 -21.26
C GLU A 270 -16.81 -29.78 -20.72
N GLU A 271 -16.98 -29.69 -19.42
CA GLU A 271 -17.56 -28.52 -18.74
C GLU A 271 -16.74 -27.23 -18.97
N TYR A 272 -15.41 -27.37 -19.11
CA TYR A 272 -14.48 -26.25 -19.32
C TYR A 272 -14.02 -26.15 -20.79
N ALA A 273 -14.70 -26.83 -21.71
CA ALA A 273 -14.37 -26.85 -23.14
C ALA A 273 -15.42 -26.11 -23.97
N PHE A 274 -14.97 -25.45 -25.02
CA PHE A 274 -15.88 -24.91 -26.04
C PHE A 274 -16.36 -26.07 -26.91
N GLY A 275 -17.68 -26.13 -27.20
CA GLY A 275 -18.28 -27.21 -27.98
C GLY A 275 -17.69 -27.36 -29.39
N ASN A 276 -17.95 -28.54 -30.00
CA ASN A 276 -17.42 -28.91 -31.34
C ASN A 276 -17.85 -27.91 -32.41
N VAL A 277 -16.97 -27.70 -33.41
CA VAL A 277 -17.28 -26.97 -34.65
C VAL A 277 -18.53 -27.57 -35.28
N LYS A 278 -19.58 -26.77 -35.46
CA LYS A 278 -20.77 -27.23 -36.23
C LYS A 278 -20.30 -27.54 -37.67
N LYS A 279 -20.39 -28.81 -38.08
CA LYS A 279 -20.21 -29.15 -39.47
C LYS A 279 -21.31 -28.51 -40.28
N THR A 280 -20.99 -27.42 -40.99
CA THR A 280 -21.89 -26.91 -42.03
C THR A 280 -21.61 -27.70 -43.29
N ASP A 281 -22.60 -28.36 -43.84
CA ASP A 281 -22.54 -29.18 -45.07
C ASP A 281 -22.39 -28.35 -46.35
N THR A 282 -21.87 -27.13 -46.27
CA THR A 282 -21.60 -26.31 -47.46
C THR A 282 -20.34 -25.49 -47.26
N PRO A 283 -19.35 -25.60 -48.17
CA PRO A 283 -18.20 -24.72 -48.15
C PRO A 283 -18.64 -23.31 -48.53
N ALA A 284 -18.58 -22.39 -47.58
CA ALA A 284 -18.76 -20.97 -47.86
C ALA A 284 -17.63 -20.42 -48.70
N PRO A 285 -17.90 -19.54 -49.71
CA PRO A 285 -16.84 -18.92 -50.51
C PRO A 285 -15.99 -18.04 -49.57
N ALA A 286 -14.69 -18.07 -49.77
CA ALA A 286 -13.74 -17.26 -49.02
C ALA A 286 -14.04 -15.77 -49.13
N SER A 287 -14.64 -15.20 -48.10
CA SER A 287 -14.78 -13.76 -47.94
C SER A 287 -14.27 -13.33 -46.57
N SER A 288 -13.20 -12.55 -46.64
CA SER A 288 -12.67 -11.61 -45.60
C SER A 288 -12.89 -12.01 -44.15
N LEU A 289 -11.81 -12.37 -43.48
CA LEU A 289 -11.69 -12.49 -42.04
C LEU A 289 -12.04 -11.14 -41.36
N THR A 290 -13.29 -11.00 -40.94
CA THR A 290 -13.67 -9.98 -39.97
C THR A 290 -13.51 -10.58 -38.59
N LEU A 291 -12.55 -10.07 -37.82
CA LEU A 291 -12.37 -10.41 -36.41
C LEU A 291 -13.65 -10.03 -35.63
N VAL A 292 -14.48 -11.01 -35.33
CA VAL A 292 -15.62 -10.85 -34.41
C VAL A 292 -15.03 -10.81 -32.99
N ARG A 293 -15.10 -9.64 -32.38
CA ARG A 293 -14.81 -9.49 -30.94
C ARG A 293 -15.95 -10.12 -30.14
N ASP A 294 -15.65 -11.16 -29.39
CA ASP A 294 -16.55 -11.75 -28.41
C ASP A 294 -16.81 -10.75 -27.24
N PRO A 295 -18.05 -10.30 -26.98
CA PRO A 295 -18.35 -9.34 -25.93
C PRO A 295 -18.28 -9.89 -24.50
N HIS A 296 -17.99 -11.18 -24.31
CA HIS A 296 -17.97 -11.83 -23.00
C HIS A 296 -16.58 -12.16 -22.44
N THR A 297 -15.51 -11.97 -23.19
CA THR A 297 -14.15 -12.12 -22.65
C THR A 297 -13.69 -10.81 -22.01
N GLY A 298 -14.05 -10.62 -20.76
CA GLY A 298 -13.72 -9.42 -19.98
C GLY A 298 -12.29 -9.33 -19.50
N TYR A 299 -11.32 -9.33 -20.42
CA TYR A 299 -9.93 -8.93 -20.16
C TYR A 299 -9.52 -7.90 -21.23
N GLY A 300 -9.85 -6.62 -20.96
CA GLY A 300 -9.41 -5.49 -21.73
C GLY A 300 -9.82 -4.17 -21.04
N PRO A 301 -8.98 -3.12 -21.11
CA PRO A 301 -9.26 -1.85 -20.46
C PRO A 301 -10.53 -1.23 -21.05
N ARG A 302 -11.46 -0.83 -20.19
CA ARG A 302 -12.52 0.10 -20.57
C ARG A 302 -11.91 1.48 -20.68
N GLY A 303 -12.03 2.08 -21.83
CA GLY A 303 -11.71 3.48 -22.07
C GLY A 303 -12.58 4.45 -21.27
#